data_9da30e5b9d4cd141420928b40adc3bf6
#
_entry.id   9da30e5b9d4cd141420928b40adc3bf6
#
_cell.length_a   1.000
_cell.length_b   1.000
_cell.length_c   1.000
_cell.angle_alpha   90.00
_cell.angle_beta   90.00
_cell.angle_gamma   90.00
#
_symmetry.space_group_name_H-M   'P 1'
#
loop_
_entity.id
_entity.type
_entity.pdbx_description
1 polymer ?
#
loop_
_entity_poly.entity_id
_entity_poly.type
_entity_poly.pdbx_seq_one_letter_code
_entity_poly.pdbx_strand_id
1 'polypeptide(L)'
;PVEHTNGGEAAAAFTPAIAGQAQDAPPTKYDGRRIDLDLKDADVHNVLRLLADVGRVNVVTSDDVQGTITIRMRNIPWDQALDVVLQSKNLGMVQRGNIIRVAPLAQLEKEREMSIARRRQELQLAPLETRLIPVSYAQAGEIQARVRDLLSQRGSVAVDARTNVLIVRDVAGNLD
;
A
#
# COMPACT_ATOMS: atom_id res chain seq x y z
N PRO A 1 72.57 28.63 3.29
CA PRO A 1 71.59 29.06 4.25
C PRO A 1 70.29 29.50 3.57
N VAL A 2 69.27 29.29 4.28
CA VAL A 2 67.94 29.93 4.19
C VAL A 2 67.03 29.36 3.09
N GLU A 3 66.14 28.53 3.47
CA GLU A 3 64.76 28.74 3.83
C GLU A 3 63.95 29.57 2.82
N HIS A 4 62.88 28.93 2.34
CA HIS A 4 61.57 29.56 2.45
C HIS A 4 60.44 28.59 2.12
N THR A 5 59.73 28.25 3.16
CA THR A 5 58.32 27.90 3.16
C THR A 5 57.50 28.73 2.19
N ASN A 6 56.66 28.09 1.44
CA ASN A 6 55.49 28.79 0.97
C ASN A 6 54.26 27.86 1.07
N GLY A 7 53.39 28.27 1.95
CA GLY A 7 52.06 27.72 2.12
C GLY A 7 51.20 28.00 0.91
N GLY A 8 50.83 26.94 0.27
CA GLY A 8 49.77 26.95 -0.74
C GLY A 8 48.42 26.76 -0.07
N GLU A 9 47.73 27.87 0.01
CA GLU A 9 46.37 27.99 0.45
C GLU A 9 45.45 27.20 -0.49
N ALA A 10 44.97 26.10 -0.01
CA ALA A 10 43.97 25.29 -0.72
C ALA A 10 42.62 25.99 -0.62
N ALA A 11 42.22 26.61 -1.72
CA ALA A 11 40.86 27.06 -1.90
C ALA A 11 39.91 25.88 -1.81
N ALA A 12 39.19 25.80 -0.71
CA ALA A 12 38.09 24.85 -0.55
C ALA A 12 37.00 25.14 -1.56
N ALA A 13 36.90 24.33 -2.57
CA ALA A 13 35.79 24.33 -3.49
C ALA A 13 34.52 23.92 -2.73
N PHE A 14 33.67 24.87 -2.49
CA PHE A 14 32.35 24.67 -1.95
C PHE A 14 31.49 23.98 -3.01
N THR A 15 31.32 22.69 -2.86
CA THR A 15 30.35 21.90 -3.64
C THR A 15 29.03 21.94 -2.88
N PRO A 16 27.98 22.58 -3.41
CA PRO A 16 26.65 22.45 -2.81
C PRO A 16 26.15 21.03 -3.09
N ALA A 17 26.17 20.21 -2.07
CA ALA A 17 25.46 18.93 -2.09
C ALA A 17 23.96 19.21 -2.10
N ILE A 18 23.38 19.33 -3.28
CA ILE A 18 21.94 19.17 -3.45
C ILE A 18 21.67 17.66 -3.40
N ALA A 19 21.65 17.15 -2.19
CA ALA A 19 21.06 15.84 -1.94
C ALA A 19 19.55 16.01 -2.07
N GLY A 20 19.06 15.94 -3.32
CA GLY A 20 17.68 15.61 -3.59
C GLY A 20 17.45 14.22 -3.02
N GLN A 21 16.73 14.15 -1.93
CA GLN A 21 16.16 12.90 -1.44
C GLN A 21 15.18 12.41 -2.50
N ALA A 22 15.67 11.63 -3.45
CA ALA A 22 14.83 10.69 -4.16
C ALA A 22 14.29 9.77 -3.08
N GLN A 23 13.03 9.94 -2.74
CA GLN A 23 12.31 8.99 -1.91
C GLN A 23 12.41 7.66 -2.63
N ASP A 24 13.17 6.74 -2.06
CA ASP A 24 13.20 5.35 -2.45
C ASP A 24 11.80 4.75 -2.28
N ALA A 25 10.99 4.88 -3.33
CA ALA A 25 9.89 3.97 -3.51
C ALA A 25 10.51 2.57 -3.57
N PRO A 26 10.00 1.58 -2.83
CA PRO A 26 10.55 0.23 -2.87
C PRO A 26 10.64 -0.21 -4.33
N PRO A 27 11.74 -0.84 -4.76
CA PRO A 27 11.92 -1.26 -6.13
C PRO A 27 10.77 -2.21 -6.49
N THR A 28 9.82 -1.72 -7.25
CA THR A 28 8.78 -2.56 -7.84
C THR A 28 9.50 -3.48 -8.81
N LYS A 29 9.60 -4.74 -8.43
CA LYS A 29 10.27 -5.75 -9.24
C LYS A 29 9.36 -6.08 -10.41
N TYR A 30 9.66 -5.50 -11.58
CA TYR A 30 8.96 -5.80 -12.80
C TYR A 30 9.57 -7.05 -13.44
N ASP A 31 8.82 -8.16 -13.44
CA ASP A 31 9.25 -9.45 -13.98
C ASP A 31 8.54 -9.78 -15.32
N GLY A 32 7.83 -8.82 -15.90
CA GLY A 32 7.03 -8.99 -17.08
C GLY A 32 7.85 -9.20 -18.37
N ARG A 33 7.20 -9.78 -19.39
CA ARG A 33 7.77 -9.91 -20.74
C ARG A 33 8.18 -8.55 -21.27
N ARG A 34 9.38 -8.44 -21.84
CA ARG A 34 9.88 -7.21 -22.43
C ARG A 34 9.24 -6.94 -23.78
N ILE A 35 8.90 -5.68 -24.01
CA ILE A 35 8.22 -5.20 -25.21
C ILE A 35 8.82 -3.89 -25.71
N ASP A 36 8.60 -3.65 -26.98
CA ASP A 36 8.84 -2.37 -27.63
C ASP A 36 7.48 -1.74 -27.94
N LEU A 37 7.29 -0.49 -27.52
CA LEU A 37 6.11 0.29 -27.79
C LEU A 37 6.49 1.59 -28.49
N ASP A 38 5.90 1.83 -29.65
CA ASP A 38 5.99 3.10 -30.36
C ASP A 38 4.58 3.49 -30.80
N LEU A 39 3.94 4.31 -30.00
CA LEU A 39 2.53 4.69 -30.15
C LEU A 39 2.44 6.21 -30.25
N LYS A 40 1.76 6.70 -31.27
CA LYS A 40 1.49 8.11 -31.48
C LYS A 40 -0.03 8.32 -31.50
N ASP A 41 -0.52 9.25 -30.67
CA ASP A 41 -1.93 9.61 -30.57
C ASP A 41 -2.86 8.39 -30.44
N ALA A 42 -2.39 7.35 -29.73
CA ALA A 42 -3.11 6.10 -29.53
C ALA A 42 -4.13 6.27 -28.40
N ASP A 43 -5.33 5.72 -28.61
CA ASP A 43 -6.37 5.66 -27.61
C ASP A 43 -5.94 4.81 -26.40
N VAL A 44 -6.15 5.32 -25.17
CA VAL A 44 -5.72 4.68 -23.93
C VAL A 44 -6.34 3.29 -23.78
N HIS A 45 -7.61 3.08 -24.18
CA HIS A 45 -8.26 1.76 -24.11
C HIS A 45 -7.55 0.73 -24.99
N ASN A 46 -7.14 1.13 -26.21
CA ASN A 46 -6.43 0.25 -27.12
C ASN A 46 -5.03 -0.09 -26.58
N VAL A 47 -4.36 0.87 -25.96
CA VAL A 47 -3.05 0.66 -25.34
C VAL A 47 -3.16 -0.29 -24.16
N LEU A 48 -4.15 -0.11 -23.29
CA LEU A 48 -4.38 -0.99 -22.15
C LEU A 48 -4.74 -2.42 -22.60
N ARG A 49 -5.53 -2.57 -23.68
CA ARG A 49 -5.84 -3.87 -24.28
C ARG A 49 -4.59 -4.55 -24.82
N LEU A 50 -3.75 -3.82 -25.54
CA LEU A 50 -2.49 -4.35 -26.06
C LEU A 50 -1.57 -4.85 -24.95
N LEU A 51 -1.44 -4.08 -23.87
CA LEU A 51 -0.65 -4.47 -22.69
C LEU A 51 -1.24 -5.67 -21.97
N ALA A 52 -2.57 -5.77 -21.92
CA ALA A 52 -3.27 -6.91 -21.34
C ALA A 52 -2.99 -8.21 -22.12
N ASP A 53 -3.03 -8.15 -23.43
CA ASP A 53 -2.73 -9.28 -24.31
C ASP A 53 -1.29 -9.78 -24.12
N VAL A 54 -0.33 -8.86 -24.01
CA VAL A 54 1.07 -9.20 -23.74
C VAL A 54 1.25 -9.82 -22.36
N GLY A 55 0.59 -9.27 -21.34
CA GLY A 55 0.64 -9.73 -19.96
C GLY A 55 -0.21 -10.97 -19.70
N ARG A 56 -1.05 -11.40 -20.64
CA ARG A 56 -2.05 -12.45 -20.47
C ARG A 56 -2.94 -12.23 -19.25
N VAL A 57 -3.36 -10.98 -19.06
CA VAL A 57 -4.28 -10.55 -18.00
C VAL A 57 -5.55 -9.99 -18.62
N ASN A 58 -6.62 -10.00 -17.84
CA ASN A 58 -7.86 -9.37 -18.25
C ASN A 58 -7.89 -7.94 -17.70
N VAL A 59 -8.10 -6.96 -18.58
CA VAL A 59 -8.22 -5.55 -18.18
C VAL A 59 -9.66 -5.10 -18.32
N VAL A 60 -10.19 -4.50 -17.26
CA VAL A 60 -11.50 -3.84 -17.22
C VAL A 60 -11.27 -2.37 -16.97
N THR A 61 -11.69 -1.54 -17.91
CA THR A 61 -11.57 -0.08 -17.79
C THR A 61 -12.90 0.52 -17.36
N SER A 62 -12.86 1.57 -16.54
CA SER A 62 -14.03 2.40 -16.25
C SER A 62 -14.35 3.29 -17.45
N ASP A 63 -15.61 3.65 -17.64
CA ASP A 63 -16.07 4.54 -18.72
C ASP A 63 -15.46 5.94 -18.63
N ASP A 64 -14.98 6.32 -17.45
CA ASP A 64 -14.29 7.60 -17.21
C ASP A 64 -12.84 7.62 -17.71
N VAL A 65 -12.30 6.48 -18.17
CA VAL A 65 -10.96 6.39 -18.74
C VAL A 65 -11.02 6.85 -20.19
N GLN A 66 -10.47 8.03 -20.49
CA GLN A 66 -10.52 8.61 -21.82
C GLN A 66 -9.19 9.30 -22.18
N GLY A 67 -8.99 9.50 -23.47
CA GLY A 67 -7.90 10.28 -24.04
C GLY A 67 -6.92 9.47 -24.86
N THR A 68 -5.97 10.19 -25.46
CA THR A 68 -4.92 9.62 -26.28
C THR A 68 -3.58 9.75 -25.59
N ILE A 69 -2.65 8.89 -25.92
CA ILE A 69 -1.30 8.87 -25.39
C ILE A 69 -0.29 8.68 -26.52
N THR A 70 0.82 9.41 -26.42
CA THR A 70 1.97 9.23 -27.31
C THR A 70 3.14 8.72 -26.47
N ILE A 71 3.57 7.51 -26.74
CA ILE A 71 4.62 6.83 -25.97
C ILE A 71 5.59 6.14 -26.92
N ARG A 72 6.88 6.25 -26.58
CA ARG A 72 7.93 5.48 -27.21
C ARG A 72 8.81 4.86 -26.15
N MET A 73 8.75 3.54 -26.03
CA MET A 73 9.51 2.75 -25.07
C MET A 73 10.13 1.54 -25.78
N ARG A 74 11.36 1.18 -25.41
CA ARG A 74 12.08 0.04 -25.97
C ARG A 74 12.63 -0.85 -24.88
N ASN A 75 12.51 -2.17 -25.08
CA ASN A 75 13.05 -3.19 -24.18
C ASN A 75 12.64 -3.03 -22.73
N ILE A 76 11.36 -2.72 -22.48
CA ILE A 76 10.78 -2.47 -21.14
C ILE A 76 9.79 -3.59 -20.79
N PRO A 77 9.73 -4.06 -19.53
CA PRO A 77 8.72 -4.99 -19.11
C PRO A 77 7.31 -4.41 -19.30
N TRP A 78 6.35 -5.24 -19.71
CA TRP A 78 4.97 -4.81 -20.00
C TRP A 78 4.27 -4.21 -18.77
N ASP A 79 4.56 -4.74 -17.57
CA ASP A 79 4.03 -4.28 -16.29
C ASP A 79 4.55 -2.88 -15.94
N GLN A 80 5.82 -2.60 -16.23
CA GLN A 80 6.39 -1.27 -16.12
C GLN A 80 5.78 -0.31 -17.15
N ALA A 81 5.59 -0.78 -18.40
CA ALA A 81 4.92 0.02 -19.43
C ALA A 81 3.48 0.38 -19.02
N LEU A 82 2.76 -0.58 -18.45
CA LEU A 82 1.42 -0.37 -17.91
C LEU A 82 1.43 0.72 -16.83
N ASP A 83 2.36 0.64 -15.88
CA ASP A 83 2.47 1.61 -14.79
C ASP A 83 2.73 3.03 -15.32
N VAL A 84 3.63 3.19 -16.28
CA VAL A 84 3.92 4.48 -16.94
C VAL A 84 2.68 5.04 -17.65
N VAL A 85 1.93 4.19 -18.37
CA VAL A 85 0.67 4.60 -19.04
C VAL A 85 -0.34 5.10 -18.02
N LEU A 86 -0.53 4.36 -16.93
CA LEU A 86 -1.47 4.71 -15.88
C LEU A 86 -1.09 6.03 -15.21
N GLN A 87 0.17 6.20 -14.84
CA GLN A 87 0.68 7.42 -14.22
C GLN A 87 0.52 8.64 -15.12
N SER A 88 0.81 8.50 -16.42
CA SER A 88 0.71 9.62 -17.38
C SER A 88 -0.71 10.15 -17.56
N LYS A 89 -1.71 9.36 -17.20
CA LYS A 89 -3.13 9.71 -17.30
C LYS A 89 -3.84 9.85 -15.96
N ASN A 90 -3.10 9.86 -14.85
CA ASN A 90 -3.64 9.87 -13.48
C ASN A 90 -4.65 8.74 -13.25
N LEU A 91 -4.36 7.57 -13.82
CA LEU A 91 -5.15 6.37 -13.65
C LEU A 91 -4.51 5.49 -12.57
N GLY A 92 -5.33 4.77 -11.85
CA GLY A 92 -4.91 3.74 -10.94
C GLY A 92 -5.37 2.36 -11.39
N MET A 93 -4.78 1.32 -10.83
CA MET A 93 -5.21 -0.05 -11.07
C MET A 93 -5.47 -0.79 -9.77
N VAL A 94 -6.43 -1.71 -9.81
CA VAL A 94 -6.71 -2.68 -8.74
C VAL A 94 -6.67 -4.06 -9.34
N GLN A 95 -5.72 -4.87 -8.91
CA GLN A 95 -5.60 -6.26 -9.36
C GLN A 95 -6.35 -7.20 -8.42
N ARG A 96 -7.17 -8.08 -9.00
CA ARG A 96 -7.85 -9.17 -8.30
C ARG A 96 -7.69 -10.47 -9.10
N GLY A 97 -6.78 -11.31 -8.66
CA GLY A 97 -6.42 -12.53 -9.41
C GLY A 97 -5.86 -12.17 -10.79
N ASN A 98 -6.50 -12.63 -11.85
CA ASN A 98 -6.11 -12.37 -13.25
C ASN A 98 -6.87 -11.19 -13.89
N ILE A 99 -7.55 -10.37 -13.10
CA ILE A 99 -8.29 -9.20 -13.57
C ILE A 99 -7.65 -7.94 -13.01
N ILE A 100 -7.34 -7.00 -13.89
CA ILE A 100 -6.85 -5.66 -13.57
C ILE A 100 -7.96 -4.67 -13.91
N ARG A 101 -8.51 -4.02 -12.89
CA ARG A 101 -9.45 -2.91 -13.07
C ARG A 101 -8.68 -1.60 -13.11
N VAL A 102 -8.90 -0.82 -14.16
CA VAL A 102 -8.32 0.52 -14.34
C VAL A 102 -9.41 1.57 -14.24
N ALA A 103 -9.17 2.56 -13.41
CA ALA A 103 -10.08 3.70 -13.20
C ALA A 103 -9.26 4.96 -12.84
N PRO A 104 -9.86 6.16 -12.93
CA PRO A 104 -9.23 7.39 -12.45
C PRO A 104 -8.80 7.24 -10.98
N LEU A 105 -7.60 7.74 -10.65
CA LEU A 105 -7.05 7.61 -9.30
C LEU A 105 -7.98 8.19 -8.23
N ALA A 106 -8.57 9.35 -8.50
CA ALA A 106 -9.53 10.00 -7.61
C ALA A 106 -10.77 9.12 -7.31
N GLN A 107 -11.24 8.34 -8.29
CA GLN A 107 -12.35 7.42 -8.09
C GLN A 107 -11.95 6.25 -7.18
N LEU A 108 -10.77 5.68 -7.40
CA LEU A 108 -10.25 4.59 -6.58
C LEU A 108 -10.00 5.02 -5.14
N GLU A 109 -9.48 6.22 -4.92
CA GLU A 109 -9.29 6.80 -3.59
C GLU A 109 -10.63 6.98 -2.87
N LYS A 110 -11.63 7.54 -3.53
CA LYS A 110 -12.99 7.70 -2.99
C LYS A 110 -13.63 6.35 -2.63
N GLU A 111 -13.52 5.36 -3.51
CA GLU A 111 -14.00 3.99 -3.25
C GLU A 111 -13.30 3.38 -2.03
N ARG A 112 -11.98 3.60 -1.91
CA ARG A 112 -11.19 3.13 -0.77
C ARG A 112 -11.62 3.78 0.53
N GLU A 113 -11.82 5.10 0.54
CA GLU A 113 -12.29 5.83 1.72
C GLU A 113 -13.67 5.35 2.16
N MET A 114 -14.61 5.19 1.22
CA MET A 114 -15.95 4.65 1.51
C MET A 114 -15.87 3.22 2.05
N SER A 115 -15.00 2.38 1.52
CA SER A 115 -14.80 1.02 2.00
C SER A 115 -14.26 1.00 3.44
N ILE A 116 -13.30 1.87 3.75
CA ILE A 116 -12.75 2.02 5.11
C ILE A 116 -13.82 2.52 6.07
N ALA A 117 -14.62 3.53 5.67
CA ALA A 117 -15.70 4.08 6.47
C ALA A 117 -16.76 3.01 6.77
N ARG A 118 -17.18 2.24 5.74
CA ARG A 118 -18.12 1.11 5.91
C ARG A 118 -17.57 0.08 6.90
N ARG A 119 -16.32 -0.33 6.74
CA ARG A 119 -15.71 -1.31 7.64
C ARG A 119 -15.63 -0.81 9.08
N ARG A 120 -15.31 0.47 9.28
CA ARG A 120 -15.36 1.07 10.64
C ARG A 120 -16.77 1.04 11.21
N GLN A 121 -17.78 1.36 10.42
CA GLN A 121 -19.18 1.32 10.85
C GLN A 121 -19.61 -0.11 11.17
N GLU A 122 -19.27 -1.09 10.34
CA GLU A 122 -19.55 -2.51 10.61
C GLU A 122 -18.93 -2.98 11.92
N LEU A 123 -17.67 -2.61 12.19
CA LEU A 123 -17.01 -2.91 13.47
C LEU A 123 -17.67 -2.22 14.65
N GLN A 124 -18.20 -1.00 14.47
CA GLN A 124 -18.93 -0.29 15.53
C GLN A 124 -20.30 -0.89 15.80
N LEU A 125 -20.95 -1.48 14.81
CA LEU A 125 -22.26 -2.12 14.93
C LEU A 125 -22.17 -3.61 15.25
N ALA A 126 -20.99 -4.22 15.14
CA ALA A 126 -20.79 -5.64 15.42
C ALA A 126 -21.23 -5.97 16.86
N PRO A 127 -21.97 -7.06 17.06
CA PRO A 127 -22.37 -7.49 18.39
C PRO A 127 -21.14 -7.84 19.22
N LEU A 128 -21.20 -7.50 20.52
CA LEU A 128 -20.17 -7.90 21.47
C LEU A 128 -20.50 -9.28 22.00
N GLU A 129 -19.57 -10.18 21.91
CA GLU A 129 -19.64 -11.51 22.51
C GLU A 129 -18.88 -11.53 23.84
N THR A 130 -19.31 -12.40 24.73
CA THR A 130 -18.65 -12.62 26.01
C THR A 130 -18.06 -14.01 26.03
N ARG A 131 -16.74 -14.10 26.26
CA ARG A 131 -16.06 -15.39 26.50
C ARG A 131 -15.51 -15.47 27.90
N LEU A 132 -15.63 -16.66 28.49
CA LEU A 132 -15.05 -17.02 29.77
C LEU A 132 -13.77 -17.80 29.50
N ILE A 133 -12.64 -17.26 29.95
CA ILE A 133 -11.31 -17.86 29.71
C ILE A 133 -10.75 -18.28 31.09
N PRO A 134 -10.74 -19.58 31.42
CA PRO A 134 -10.10 -20.05 32.62
C PRO A 134 -8.58 -19.90 32.52
N VAL A 135 -7.95 -19.28 33.51
CA VAL A 135 -6.51 -19.07 33.54
C VAL A 135 -5.86 -20.18 34.36
N SER A 136 -4.97 -20.94 33.72
CA SER A 136 -4.15 -21.97 34.36
C SER A 136 -2.71 -21.48 34.48
N TYR A 137 -2.05 -21.78 35.56
CA TYR A 137 -0.63 -21.45 35.83
C TYR A 137 -0.30 -19.96 36.07
N ALA A 138 -1.29 -19.08 36.15
CA ALA A 138 -1.11 -17.65 36.47
C ALA A 138 -2.34 -17.11 37.17
N GLN A 139 -2.23 -15.95 37.81
CA GLN A 139 -3.39 -15.25 38.38
C GLN A 139 -4.08 -14.43 37.28
N ALA A 140 -5.39 -14.57 37.15
CA ALA A 140 -6.17 -13.85 36.13
C ALA A 140 -6.03 -12.32 36.29
N GLY A 141 -5.80 -11.80 37.50
CA GLY A 141 -5.55 -10.38 37.75
C GLY A 141 -4.25 -9.86 37.14
N GLU A 142 -3.19 -10.68 37.07
CA GLU A 142 -1.90 -10.28 36.45
C GLU A 142 -1.98 -10.19 34.94
N ILE A 143 -2.83 -11.03 34.34
CA ILE A 143 -2.99 -11.10 32.88
C ILE A 143 -4.00 -10.05 32.41
N GLN A 144 -4.90 -9.60 33.26
CA GLN A 144 -5.97 -8.65 32.92
C GLN A 144 -5.45 -7.41 32.17
N ALA A 145 -4.37 -6.80 32.65
CA ALA A 145 -3.81 -5.59 32.03
C ALA A 145 -3.35 -5.85 30.59
N ARG A 146 -2.66 -6.97 30.36
CA ARG A 146 -2.16 -7.35 29.04
C ARG A 146 -3.30 -7.70 28.06
N VAL A 147 -4.32 -8.38 28.55
CA VAL A 147 -5.49 -8.70 27.74
C VAL A 147 -6.24 -7.43 27.36
N ARG A 148 -6.32 -6.45 28.26
CA ARG A 148 -6.98 -5.16 28.00
C ARG A 148 -6.35 -4.41 26.83
N ASP A 149 -5.02 -4.48 26.68
CA ASP A 149 -4.29 -3.82 25.60
C ASP A 149 -4.53 -4.48 24.24
N LEU A 150 -5.00 -5.72 24.23
CA LEU A 150 -5.32 -6.49 23.01
C LEU A 150 -6.78 -6.33 22.56
N LEU A 151 -7.65 -5.80 23.44
CA LEU A 151 -9.06 -5.64 23.13
C LEU A 151 -9.32 -4.47 22.19
N SER A 152 -10.45 -4.53 21.48
CA SER A 152 -10.94 -3.40 20.70
C SER A 152 -11.32 -2.22 21.60
N GLN A 153 -11.58 -1.06 21.00
CA GLN A 153 -12.05 0.14 21.75
C GLN A 153 -13.36 -0.08 22.48
N ARG A 154 -14.13 -1.09 22.09
CA ARG A 154 -15.41 -1.48 22.72
C ARG A 154 -15.27 -2.70 23.64
N GLY A 155 -14.07 -3.28 23.68
CA GLY A 155 -13.76 -4.45 24.47
C GLY A 155 -13.67 -4.13 25.95
N SER A 156 -14.03 -5.10 26.79
CA SER A 156 -13.86 -5.03 28.22
C SER A 156 -13.42 -6.38 28.79
N VAL A 157 -12.61 -6.34 29.86
CA VAL A 157 -12.16 -7.52 30.55
C VAL A 157 -12.46 -7.35 32.05
N ALA A 158 -13.07 -8.35 32.63
CA ALA A 158 -13.28 -8.48 34.04
C ALA A 158 -12.65 -9.78 34.57
N VAL A 159 -12.30 -9.80 35.84
CA VAL A 159 -11.69 -10.98 36.49
C VAL A 159 -12.62 -11.49 37.59
N ASP A 160 -12.91 -12.77 37.58
CA ASP A 160 -13.43 -13.48 38.74
C ASP A 160 -12.25 -14.11 39.50
N ALA A 161 -11.80 -13.40 40.53
CA ALA A 161 -10.67 -13.85 41.36
C ALA A 161 -10.94 -15.17 42.11
N ARG A 162 -12.21 -15.48 42.36
CA ARG A 162 -12.59 -16.70 43.08
C ARG A 162 -12.44 -17.96 42.24
N THR A 163 -12.78 -17.85 40.95
CA THR A 163 -12.71 -18.96 40.00
C THR A 163 -11.48 -18.90 39.07
N ASN A 164 -10.66 -17.85 39.21
CA ASN A 164 -9.51 -17.54 38.35
C ASN A 164 -9.88 -17.55 36.86
N VAL A 165 -10.99 -16.90 36.52
CA VAL A 165 -11.54 -16.80 35.16
C VAL A 165 -11.50 -15.36 34.68
N LEU A 166 -11.05 -15.14 33.46
CA LEU A 166 -11.23 -13.89 32.77
C LEU A 166 -12.55 -13.88 32.00
N ILE A 167 -13.33 -12.82 32.23
CA ILE A 167 -14.56 -12.56 31.49
C ILE A 167 -14.22 -11.50 30.48
N VAL A 168 -14.04 -11.92 29.19
CA VAL A 168 -13.67 -11.02 28.10
C VAL A 168 -14.90 -10.78 27.23
N ARG A 169 -15.19 -9.51 27.00
CA ARG A 169 -16.28 -9.09 26.12
C ARG A 169 -15.71 -8.22 25.01
N ASP A 170 -15.82 -8.67 23.77
CA ASP A 170 -15.35 -7.94 22.58
C ASP A 170 -16.14 -8.38 21.34
N VAL A 171 -15.81 -7.80 20.18
CA VAL A 171 -16.35 -8.25 18.90
C VAL A 171 -15.84 -9.66 18.59
N ALA A 172 -16.70 -10.49 17.97
CA ALA A 172 -16.42 -11.90 17.72
C ALA A 172 -15.05 -12.15 17.03
N GLY A 173 -14.71 -11.33 16.04
CA GLY A 173 -13.46 -11.47 15.30
C GLY A 173 -12.18 -11.11 16.07
N ASN A 174 -12.29 -10.62 17.30
CA ASN A 174 -11.15 -10.31 18.18
C ASN A 174 -11.03 -11.29 19.37
N LEU A 175 -11.97 -12.22 19.48
CA LEU A 175 -12.02 -13.24 20.54
C LEU A 175 -11.47 -14.60 20.09
N ASP A 176 -11.13 -14.75 18.82
CA ASP A 176 -10.50 -15.94 18.25
C ASP A 176 -8.99 -15.79 18.28
#